data_be74b7544ad1dbb6bc91217a3edb196c
#
_entry.id   be74b7544ad1dbb6bc91217a3edb196c
#
_cell.length_a   1.000
_cell.length_b   1.000
_cell.length_c   1.000
_cell.angle_alpha   90.00
_cell.angle_beta   90.00
_cell.angle_gamma   90.00
#
_symmetry.space_group_name_H-M   'P 1'
#
loop_
_entity.id
_entity.type
_entity.pdbx_description
1 polymer ?
#
loop_
_entity_poly.entity_id
_entity_poly.type
_entity_poly.pdbx_seq_one_letter_code
_entity_poly.pdbx_strand_id
1 'polypeptide(L)'
;WMNGTVVTIDENDKILDFIDKDYFSFEDIPHYYKTVNIYKFSKNFSKNFYVPFLEAYIKATGENEYYEQVLKVISNLNNHTMKVKKLVDQKWYEIDDIQDLNIAESIFANPNEKLDKFSSRYGGYWRYPNLLDFCYLVNPYYPPQTLIDELKSNFEVLLESYPSGMEINSLLVAKYFE
;
A
#
# COMPACT_ATOMS: atom_id res chain seq x y z
N TRP A 1 3.25 3.25 -0.52
CA TRP A 1 2.04 2.60 -0.01
C TRP A 1 2.31 1.16 0.37
N MET A 2 1.61 0.60 1.35
CA MET A 2 1.90 -0.74 1.86
C MET A 2 1.60 -1.81 0.81
N ASN A 3 2.63 -2.56 0.43
CA ASN A 3 2.50 -3.74 -0.41
C ASN A 3 1.92 -4.92 0.41
N GLY A 4 1.54 -5.99 -0.27
CA GLY A 4 1.10 -7.24 0.35
C GLY A 4 -0.40 -7.50 0.20
N THR A 5 -0.89 -8.55 0.85
CA THR A 5 -2.25 -9.03 0.70
C THR A 5 -3.28 -8.04 1.26
N VAL A 6 -4.32 -7.79 0.49
CA VAL A 6 -5.50 -7.05 0.92
C VAL A 6 -6.75 -7.92 0.81
N VAL A 7 -7.80 -7.55 1.53
CA VAL A 7 -9.08 -8.26 1.48
C VAL A 7 -10.21 -7.31 1.15
N THR A 8 -11.24 -7.85 0.51
CA THR A 8 -12.55 -7.23 0.39
C THR A 8 -13.50 -7.86 1.41
N ILE A 9 -14.48 -7.08 1.88
CA ILE A 9 -15.42 -7.53 2.91
C ILE A 9 -16.85 -7.11 2.57
N ASP A 10 -17.82 -7.82 3.13
CA ASP A 10 -19.22 -7.41 3.09
C ASP A 10 -19.57 -6.46 4.26
N GLU A 11 -20.83 -6.06 4.32
CA GLU A 11 -21.39 -5.19 5.38
C GLU A 11 -21.34 -5.80 6.80
N ASN A 12 -21.16 -7.11 6.91
CA ASN A 12 -21.05 -7.86 8.17
C ASN A 12 -19.59 -8.20 8.54
N ASP A 13 -18.63 -7.52 7.91
CA ASP A 13 -17.19 -7.76 8.08
C ASP A 13 -16.73 -9.17 7.64
N LYS A 14 -17.54 -9.90 6.87
CA LYS A 14 -17.15 -11.19 6.32
C LYS A 14 -16.19 -10.96 5.15
N ILE A 15 -15.10 -11.72 5.11
CA ILE A 15 -14.15 -11.67 4.00
C ILE A 15 -14.82 -12.23 2.75
N LEU A 16 -14.81 -11.47 1.67
CA LEU A 16 -15.29 -11.88 0.37
C LEU A 16 -14.17 -12.49 -0.47
N ASP A 17 -13.02 -11.83 -0.50
CA ASP A 17 -11.86 -12.31 -1.25
C ASP A 17 -10.55 -11.78 -0.66
N PHE A 18 -9.47 -12.51 -0.95
CA PHE A 18 -8.07 -12.10 -0.75
C PHE A 18 -7.50 -11.68 -2.10
N ILE A 19 -7.10 -10.43 -2.22
CA ILE A 19 -6.58 -9.85 -3.45
C ILE A 19 -5.06 -9.85 -3.41
N ASP A 20 -4.44 -10.55 -4.35
CA ASP A 20 -2.99 -10.56 -4.54
C ASP A 20 -2.56 -9.33 -5.34
N LYS A 21 -1.26 -9.00 -5.27
CA LYS A 21 -0.69 -7.86 -6.00
C LYS A 21 -0.96 -7.89 -7.52
N ASP A 22 -1.09 -9.08 -8.11
CA ASP A 22 -1.32 -9.25 -9.56
C ASP A 22 -2.76 -8.91 -9.97
N TYR A 23 -3.69 -8.91 -9.01
CA TYR A 23 -5.10 -8.55 -9.18
C TYR A 23 -5.46 -7.24 -8.48
N PHE A 24 -4.47 -6.54 -7.97
CA PHE A 24 -4.67 -5.28 -7.27
C PHE A 24 -5.02 -4.16 -8.25
N SER A 25 -6.14 -3.47 -8.01
CA SER A 25 -6.56 -2.30 -8.76
C SER A 25 -6.41 -1.04 -7.91
N PHE A 26 -5.72 -0.04 -8.43
CA PHE A 26 -5.58 1.25 -7.74
C PHE A 26 -6.90 2.02 -7.61
N GLU A 27 -7.87 1.76 -8.50
CA GLU A 27 -9.19 2.37 -8.46
C GLU A 27 -10.03 1.82 -7.30
N ASP A 28 -9.78 0.57 -6.90
CA ASP A 28 -10.53 -0.13 -5.85
C ASP A 28 -9.93 0.03 -4.44
N ILE A 29 -8.84 0.80 -4.29
CA ILE A 29 -8.20 1.06 -2.99
C ILE A 29 -9.20 1.43 -1.88
N PRO A 30 -10.24 2.26 -2.10
CA PRO A 30 -11.21 2.60 -1.06
C PRO A 30 -11.98 1.40 -0.49
N HIS A 31 -12.01 0.28 -1.21
CA HIS A 31 -12.72 -0.95 -0.84
C HIS A 31 -11.80 -2.04 -0.28
N TYR A 32 -10.49 -1.79 -0.25
CA TYR A 32 -9.50 -2.73 0.22
C TYR A 32 -9.14 -2.51 1.68
N TYR A 33 -8.95 -3.61 2.39
CA TYR A 33 -8.45 -3.65 3.76
C TYR A 33 -7.12 -4.40 3.78
N LYS A 34 -6.05 -3.74 4.16
CA LYS A 34 -4.73 -4.37 4.30
C LYS A 34 -4.75 -5.33 5.49
N THR A 35 -4.28 -6.54 5.28
CA THR A 35 -4.08 -7.51 6.38
C THR A 35 -2.90 -7.08 7.24
N VAL A 36 -3.01 -7.30 8.54
CA VAL A 36 -1.92 -7.03 9.50
C VAL A 36 -1.17 -8.32 9.87
N ASN A 37 -1.37 -9.39 9.13
CA ASN A 37 -0.77 -10.70 9.32
C ASN A 37 -1.00 -11.31 10.71
N ILE A 38 -2.12 -10.94 11.36
CA ILE A 38 -2.55 -11.49 12.66
C ILE A 38 -3.87 -12.22 12.45
N TYR A 39 -3.84 -13.53 12.64
CA TYR A 39 -4.99 -14.40 12.43
C TYR A 39 -5.36 -15.15 13.71
N LYS A 40 -6.66 -15.26 13.98
CA LYS A 40 -7.20 -16.06 15.07
C LYS A 40 -8.15 -17.10 14.53
N PHE A 41 -7.78 -18.36 14.67
CA PHE A 41 -8.59 -19.48 14.24
C PHE A 41 -9.23 -20.21 15.44
N SER A 42 -10.48 -20.59 15.30
CA SER A 42 -11.08 -21.55 16.24
C SER A 42 -10.48 -22.95 16.03
N LYS A 43 -10.48 -23.77 17.08
CA LYS A 43 -10.01 -25.16 16.98
C LYS A 43 -10.76 -25.94 15.89
N ASN A 44 -12.07 -25.70 15.77
CA ASN A 44 -12.90 -26.34 14.75
C ASN A 44 -12.49 -25.93 13.33
N PHE A 45 -12.30 -24.63 13.10
CA PHE A 45 -11.86 -24.12 11.81
C PHE A 45 -10.46 -24.66 11.44
N SER A 46 -9.52 -24.60 12.36
CA SER A 46 -8.16 -25.13 12.14
C SER A 46 -8.18 -26.61 11.75
N LYS A 47 -8.91 -27.43 12.50
CA LYS A 47 -8.92 -28.89 12.31
C LYS A 47 -9.67 -29.33 11.03
N ASN A 48 -10.79 -28.67 10.72
CA ASN A 48 -11.69 -29.16 9.68
C ASN A 48 -11.53 -28.43 8.34
N PHE A 49 -10.86 -27.28 8.35
CA PHE A 49 -10.65 -26.48 7.13
C PHE A 49 -9.18 -26.14 6.93
N TYR A 50 -8.61 -25.31 7.82
CA TYR A 50 -7.31 -24.72 7.53
C TYR A 50 -6.19 -25.76 7.34
N VAL A 51 -6.01 -26.68 8.29
CA VAL A 51 -4.94 -27.69 8.22
C VAL A 51 -5.11 -28.63 7.05
N PRO A 52 -6.29 -29.24 6.79
CA PRO A 52 -6.46 -30.10 5.61
C PRO A 52 -6.21 -29.38 4.29
N PHE A 53 -6.68 -28.14 4.14
CA PHE A 53 -6.42 -27.37 2.93
C PHE A 53 -4.95 -26.99 2.79
N LEU A 54 -4.28 -26.60 3.89
CA LEU A 54 -2.84 -26.31 3.88
C LEU A 54 -2.02 -27.53 3.47
N GLU A 55 -2.29 -28.70 4.04
CA GLU A 55 -1.61 -29.93 3.68
C GLU A 55 -1.82 -30.33 2.20
N ALA A 56 -3.03 -30.15 1.70
CA ALA A 56 -3.34 -30.42 0.29
C ALA A 56 -2.63 -29.41 -0.62
N TYR A 57 -2.64 -28.13 -0.23
CA TYR A 57 -2.02 -27.05 -0.99
C TYR A 57 -0.50 -27.26 -1.09
N ILE A 58 0.18 -27.52 0.03
CA ILE A 58 1.63 -27.79 0.06
C ILE A 58 1.99 -28.99 -0.83
N LYS A 59 1.19 -30.05 -0.82
CA LYS A 59 1.41 -31.22 -1.68
C LYS A 59 1.24 -30.91 -3.17
N ALA A 60 0.39 -29.95 -3.51
CA ALA A 60 0.10 -29.59 -4.89
C ALA A 60 1.08 -28.55 -5.46
N THR A 61 1.51 -27.57 -4.65
CA THR A 61 2.25 -26.39 -5.11
C THR A 61 3.67 -26.28 -4.54
N GLY A 62 4.01 -27.08 -3.51
CA GLY A 62 5.28 -26.97 -2.78
C GLY A 62 5.20 -26.08 -1.55
N GLU A 63 6.35 -25.85 -0.91
CA GLU A 63 6.45 -25.18 0.40
C GLU A 63 6.77 -23.66 0.28
N ASN A 64 6.95 -23.14 -0.92
CA ASN A 64 7.42 -21.74 -1.16
C ASN A 64 6.30 -20.74 -1.41
N GLU A 65 5.07 -21.10 -1.05
CA GLU A 65 3.90 -20.22 -1.22
C GLU A 65 3.48 -19.56 0.08
N TYR A 66 2.86 -18.39 -0.04
CA TYR A 66 2.29 -17.70 1.12
C TYR A 66 1.08 -18.45 1.69
N TYR A 67 1.03 -18.59 3.00
CA TYR A 67 -0.06 -19.29 3.69
C TYR A 67 -1.44 -18.63 3.51
N GLU A 68 -1.48 -17.33 3.15
CA GLU A 68 -2.69 -16.60 2.78
C GLU A 68 -3.38 -17.19 1.55
N GLN A 69 -2.63 -17.83 0.65
CA GLN A 69 -3.23 -18.51 -0.51
C GLN A 69 -4.22 -19.59 -0.08
N VAL A 70 -3.94 -20.28 1.02
CA VAL A 70 -4.87 -21.24 1.60
C VAL A 70 -6.13 -20.56 2.13
N LEU A 71 -6.00 -19.41 2.75
CA LEU A 71 -7.17 -18.62 3.20
C LEU A 71 -7.98 -18.12 2.03
N LYS A 72 -7.34 -17.73 0.93
CA LYS A 72 -8.01 -17.37 -0.33
C LYS A 72 -8.84 -18.54 -0.88
N VAL A 73 -8.27 -19.73 -0.94
CA VAL A 73 -9.01 -20.94 -1.37
C VAL A 73 -10.21 -21.17 -0.46
N ILE A 74 -10.06 -21.05 0.86
CA ILE A 74 -11.14 -21.25 1.81
C ILE A 74 -12.20 -20.15 1.68
N SER A 75 -11.83 -18.90 1.37
CA SER A 75 -12.80 -17.80 1.20
C SER A 75 -13.74 -18.01 0.02
N ASN A 76 -13.32 -18.77 -0.98
CA ASN A 76 -14.15 -19.12 -2.12
C ASN A 76 -15.18 -20.24 -1.82
N LEU A 77 -15.14 -20.84 -0.62
CA LEU A 77 -16.16 -21.81 -0.21
C LEU A 77 -17.40 -21.07 0.31
N ASN A 78 -18.57 -21.46 -0.15
CA ASN A 78 -19.85 -20.81 0.17
C ASN A 78 -20.19 -20.75 1.66
N ASN A 79 -19.61 -21.64 2.48
CA ASN A 79 -19.91 -21.79 3.90
C ASN A 79 -18.78 -21.35 4.84
N HIS A 80 -17.77 -20.61 4.34
CA HIS A 80 -16.73 -20.09 5.22
C HIS A 80 -17.28 -19.01 6.18
N THR A 81 -16.65 -18.87 7.34
CA THR A 81 -17.06 -17.93 8.40
C THR A 81 -15.97 -16.94 8.75
N MET A 82 -14.98 -16.73 7.86
CA MET A 82 -13.89 -15.81 8.11
C MET A 82 -14.38 -14.37 8.12
N LYS A 83 -13.97 -13.63 9.14
CA LYS A 83 -14.31 -12.22 9.34
C LYS A 83 -13.07 -11.41 9.66
N VAL A 84 -13.13 -10.13 9.36
CA VAL A 84 -12.08 -9.19 9.79
C VAL A 84 -12.41 -8.58 11.14
N LYS A 85 -11.36 -8.20 11.86
CA LYS A 85 -11.42 -7.27 12.98
C LYS A 85 -10.71 -5.99 12.54
N LYS A 86 -11.48 -4.94 12.26
CA LYS A 86 -10.91 -3.63 11.88
C LYS A 86 -10.12 -3.04 13.04
N LEU A 87 -8.94 -2.50 12.73
CA LEU A 87 -8.18 -1.63 13.63
C LEU A 87 -8.75 -0.20 13.48
N VAL A 88 -9.16 0.43 14.58
CA VAL A 88 -9.77 1.77 14.53
C VAL A 88 -8.78 2.82 15.03
N ASP A 89 -8.22 2.63 16.23
CA ASP A 89 -7.33 3.61 16.87
C ASP A 89 -5.92 3.05 17.15
N GLN A 90 -5.68 1.80 16.81
CA GLN A 90 -4.39 1.16 17.04
C GLN A 90 -3.39 1.61 15.98
N LYS A 91 -2.20 1.99 16.43
CA LYS A 91 -1.07 2.20 15.53
C LYS A 91 -0.53 0.84 15.09
N TRP A 92 -0.30 0.72 13.81
CA TRP A 92 0.29 -0.46 13.20
C TRP A 92 1.13 -0.04 12.00
N TYR A 93 2.20 -0.75 11.74
CA TYR A 93 3.01 -0.60 10.54
C TYR A 93 3.77 -1.88 10.23
N GLU A 94 3.85 -2.28 8.97
CA GLU A 94 4.60 -3.44 8.48
C GLU A 94 6.01 -2.99 8.11
N ILE A 95 7.01 -3.78 8.50
CA ILE A 95 8.42 -3.45 8.29
C ILE A 95 9.02 -4.52 7.38
N ASP A 96 9.27 -4.16 6.13
CA ASP A 96 9.89 -5.02 5.13
C ASP A 96 11.33 -4.57 4.82
N ASP A 97 11.62 -3.28 4.98
CA ASP A 97 12.93 -2.71 4.73
C ASP A 97 13.34 -1.64 5.75
N ILE A 98 14.54 -1.07 5.56
CA ILE A 98 15.09 -0.02 6.45
C ILE A 98 14.24 1.27 6.40
N GLN A 99 13.58 1.55 5.29
CA GLN A 99 12.73 2.72 5.17
C GLN A 99 11.43 2.54 5.97
N ASP A 100 10.85 1.34 5.93
CA ASP A 100 9.70 0.99 6.73
C ASP A 100 10.01 1.07 8.23
N LEU A 101 11.20 0.60 8.64
CA LEU A 101 11.67 0.75 10.01
C LEU A 101 11.70 2.22 10.43
N ASN A 102 12.27 3.10 9.61
CA ASN A 102 12.32 4.54 9.88
C ASN A 102 10.91 5.16 10.03
N ILE A 103 9.96 4.73 9.19
CA ILE A 103 8.57 5.17 9.26
C ILE A 103 7.93 4.66 10.55
N ALA A 104 8.07 3.36 10.84
CA ALA A 104 7.53 2.74 12.05
C ALA A 104 8.07 3.44 13.32
N GLU A 105 9.37 3.63 13.42
CA GLU A 105 9.99 4.36 14.53
C GLU A 105 9.41 5.77 14.69
N SER A 106 9.11 6.47 13.59
CA SER A 106 8.51 7.80 13.65
C SER A 106 7.05 7.76 14.09
N ILE A 107 6.29 6.73 13.71
CA ILE A 107 4.90 6.54 14.13
C ILE A 107 4.81 6.30 15.65
N PHE A 108 5.75 5.50 16.19
CA PHE A 108 5.76 5.10 17.60
C PHE A 108 6.58 6.00 18.51
N ALA A 109 7.41 6.90 17.95
CA ALA A 109 8.23 7.85 18.70
C ALA A 109 7.38 8.83 19.55
N ASN A 110 7.95 9.28 20.64
CA ASN A 110 7.41 10.42 21.38
C ASN A 110 7.58 11.73 20.57
N PRO A 111 6.91 12.85 20.94
CA PRO A 111 6.96 14.08 20.18
C PRO A 111 8.37 14.65 19.95
N ASN A 112 9.27 14.56 20.94
CA ASN A 112 10.64 15.10 20.82
C ASN A 112 11.50 14.25 19.90
N GLU A 113 11.48 12.93 20.06
CA GLU A 113 12.15 11.98 19.16
C GLU A 113 11.66 12.13 17.72
N LYS A 114 10.35 12.38 17.57
CA LYS A 114 9.74 12.60 16.26
C LYS A 114 10.26 13.86 15.60
N LEU A 115 10.39 14.96 16.35
CA LEU A 115 10.95 16.22 15.88
C LEU A 115 12.39 16.02 15.41
N ASP A 116 13.23 15.37 16.21
CA ASP A 116 14.64 15.10 15.87
C ASP A 116 14.76 14.25 14.59
N LYS A 117 13.94 13.21 14.45
CA LYS A 117 13.90 12.36 13.27
C LYS A 117 13.51 13.13 12.01
N PHE A 118 12.50 14.02 12.09
CA PHE A 118 12.09 14.83 10.95
C PHE A 118 13.03 15.96 10.61
N SER A 119 13.68 16.59 11.58
CA SER A 119 14.63 17.67 11.35
C SER A 119 15.90 17.23 10.62
N SER A 120 16.27 15.96 10.78
CA SER A 120 17.42 15.35 10.07
C SER A 120 17.07 14.78 8.69
N ARG A 121 15.80 14.83 8.27
CA ARG A 121 15.33 14.19 7.07
C ARG A 121 15.01 15.22 5.98
N TYR A 122 15.36 14.89 4.73
CA TYR A 122 15.09 15.71 3.56
C TYR A 122 14.10 15.04 2.62
N GLY A 123 12.85 15.52 2.60
CA GLY A 123 11.79 15.03 1.69
C GLY A 123 11.15 13.70 2.09
N GLY A 124 10.28 13.21 1.24
CA GLY A 124 9.57 11.95 1.47
C GLY A 124 8.51 12.00 2.58
N TYR A 125 8.11 13.16 3.04
CA TYR A 125 7.16 13.34 4.14
C TYR A 125 5.75 12.82 3.82
N TRP A 126 5.39 12.72 2.57
CA TRP A 126 4.13 12.15 2.10
C TRP A 126 3.93 10.67 2.52
N ARG A 127 5.01 9.98 2.91
CA ARG A 127 4.96 8.60 3.41
C ARG A 127 4.54 8.51 4.87
N TYR A 128 4.51 9.62 5.60
CA TYR A 128 4.17 9.64 7.02
C TYR A 128 2.69 9.99 7.18
N PRO A 129 1.87 9.08 7.68
CA PRO A 129 0.45 9.34 7.82
C PRO A 129 0.19 10.50 8.79
N ASN A 130 -0.74 11.36 8.42
CA ASN A 130 -1.19 12.51 9.22
C ASN A 130 -0.10 13.54 9.57
N LEU A 131 1.01 13.58 8.84
CA LEU A 131 2.01 14.63 8.98
C LEU A 131 1.52 15.91 8.30
N LEU A 132 1.47 17.01 9.06
CA LEU A 132 1.30 18.35 8.51
C LEU A 132 2.69 18.95 8.27
N ASP A 133 3.05 19.11 7.00
CA ASP A 133 4.33 19.65 6.58
C ASP A 133 4.26 21.17 6.44
N PHE A 134 4.99 21.88 7.30
CA PHE A 134 5.18 23.33 7.23
C PHE A 134 6.62 23.72 6.83
N CYS A 135 7.44 22.74 6.48
CA CYS A 135 8.86 22.93 6.17
C CYS A 135 9.08 23.42 4.74
N TYR A 136 8.25 22.96 3.80
CA TYR A 136 8.38 23.30 2.39
C TYR A 136 7.26 24.18 1.91
N LEU A 137 7.62 25.27 1.24
CA LEU A 137 6.67 26.13 0.56
C LEU A 137 6.26 25.47 -0.75
N VAL A 138 5.17 24.74 -0.72
CA VAL A 138 4.57 24.15 -1.91
C VAL A 138 3.34 24.95 -2.32
N ASN A 139 3.12 25.11 -3.61
CA ASN A 139 1.90 25.69 -4.12
C ASN A 139 0.76 24.66 -4.07
N PRO A 140 -0.27 24.82 -3.24
CA PRO A 140 -1.36 23.85 -3.11
C PRO A 140 -2.26 23.79 -4.37
N TYR A 141 -2.11 24.75 -5.28
CA TYR A 141 -2.86 24.85 -6.54
C TYR A 141 -2.06 24.36 -7.76
N TYR A 142 -0.87 23.80 -7.53
CA TYR A 142 -0.01 23.29 -8.57
C TYR A 142 0.35 21.82 -8.27
N PRO A 143 0.37 20.94 -9.28
CA PRO A 143 0.09 21.22 -10.70
C PRO A 143 -1.41 21.35 -11.00
N PRO A 144 -1.83 22.17 -11.98
CA PRO A 144 -3.21 22.22 -12.41
C PRO A 144 -3.63 20.91 -13.08
N GLN A 145 -4.94 20.60 -13.06
CA GLN A 145 -5.46 19.33 -13.59
C GLN A 145 -5.08 19.10 -15.05
N THR A 146 -5.08 20.13 -15.86
CA THR A 146 -4.66 20.04 -17.27
C THR A 146 -3.24 19.52 -17.45
N LEU A 147 -2.30 19.98 -16.62
CA LEU A 147 -0.92 19.48 -16.65
C LEU A 147 -0.85 18.03 -16.16
N ILE A 148 -1.61 17.66 -15.15
CA ILE A 148 -1.69 16.28 -14.67
C ILE A 148 -2.18 15.35 -15.80
N ASP A 149 -3.22 15.75 -16.49
CA ASP A 149 -3.82 14.96 -17.57
C ASP A 149 -2.88 14.85 -18.78
N GLU A 150 -2.16 15.93 -19.10
CA GLU A 150 -1.13 15.93 -20.13
C GLU A 150 0.04 15.00 -19.78
N LEU A 151 0.55 15.06 -18.55
CA LEU A 151 1.61 14.16 -18.09
C LEU A 151 1.16 12.70 -18.10
N LYS A 152 -0.06 12.39 -17.67
CA LYS A 152 -0.61 11.04 -17.73
C LYS A 152 -0.70 10.51 -19.16
N SER A 153 -1.18 11.32 -20.09
CA SER A 153 -1.34 10.92 -21.49
C SER A 153 -0.01 10.68 -22.23
N ASN A 154 1.08 11.28 -21.75
CA ASN A 154 2.40 11.16 -22.34
C ASN A 154 3.39 10.36 -21.47
N PHE A 155 2.91 9.71 -20.40
CA PHE A 155 3.76 9.14 -19.37
C PHE A 155 4.75 8.10 -19.93
N GLU A 156 4.30 7.20 -20.79
CA GLU A 156 5.15 6.17 -21.40
C GLU A 156 6.27 6.80 -22.24
N VAL A 157 5.92 7.76 -23.10
CA VAL A 157 6.89 8.48 -23.93
C VAL A 157 7.90 9.24 -23.09
N LEU A 158 7.45 9.85 -22.00
CA LEU A 158 8.35 10.58 -21.09
C LEU A 158 9.32 9.65 -20.33
N LEU A 159 8.90 8.42 -20.01
CA LEU A 159 9.76 7.42 -19.37
C LEU A 159 10.78 6.82 -20.35
N GLU A 160 10.40 6.60 -21.61
CA GLU A 160 11.24 5.98 -22.62
C GLU A 160 12.23 6.95 -23.28
N SER A 161 11.98 8.26 -23.15
CA SER A 161 12.73 9.29 -23.86
C SER A 161 13.69 10.04 -22.94
N TYR A 162 14.86 10.40 -23.49
CA TYR A 162 15.75 11.34 -22.82
C TYR A 162 15.12 12.74 -22.76
N PRO A 163 15.28 13.49 -21.67
CA PRO A 163 14.81 14.86 -21.61
C PRO A 163 15.56 15.74 -22.61
N SER A 164 14.91 16.80 -23.08
CA SER A 164 15.53 17.79 -23.94
C SER A 164 16.75 18.44 -23.28
N GLY A 165 17.77 18.74 -24.08
CA GLY A 165 18.96 19.42 -23.58
C GLY A 165 18.67 20.85 -23.12
N MET A 166 19.61 21.41 -22.34
CA MET A 166 19.48 22.76 -21.78
C MET A 166 19.21 23.85 -22.81
N GLU A 167 19.80 23.72 -24.01
CA GLU A 167 19.63 24.70 -25.10
C GLU A 167 18.17 24.75 -25.54
N ILE A 168 17.55 23.59 -25.81
CA ILE A 168 16.14 23.50 -26.21
C ILE A 168 15.22 23.99 -25.09
N ASN A 169 15.50 23.60 -23.86
CA ASN A 169 14.70 24.04 -22.72
C ASN A 169 14.79 25.57 -22.53
N SER A 170 15.96 26.16 -22.73
CA SER A 170 16.13 27.63 -22.65
C SER A 170 15.33 28.36 -23.73
N LEU A 171 15.28 27.83 -24.96
CA LEU A 171 14.49 28.40 -26.04
C LEU A 171 12.98 28.30 -25.77
N LEU A 172 12.52 27.19 -25.21
CA LEU A 172 11.14 27.00 -24.85
C LEU A 172 10.70 27.93 -23.69
N VAL A 173 11.56 28.12 -22.70
CA VAL A 173 11.31 29.04 -21.58
C VAL A 173 11.28 30.49 -22.12
N ALA A 174 12.22 30.91 -22.95
CA ALA A 174 12.24 32.23 -23.53
C ALA A 174 10.93 32.50 -24.31
N LYS A 175 10.50 31.56 -25.14
CA LYS A 175 9.25 31.67 -25.90
C LYS A 175 8.01 31.78 -25.03
N TYR A 176 8.03 31.18 -23.82
CA TYR A 176 6.90 31.22 -22.91
C TYR A 176 6.75 32.55 -22.19
N PHE A 177 7.85 33.27 -21.96
CA PHE A 177 7.90 34.55 -21.26
C PHE A 177 8.00 35.78 -22.16
N GLU A 178 8.02 35.62 -23.48
CA GLU A 178 7.83 36.71 -24.46
C GLU A 178 6.35 37.09 -24.59
#